data_0c46276281b38ab7a4a70c934dcf77ef
#
_entry.id   0c46276281b38ab7a4a70c934dcf77ef
#
_cell.length_a   1.000
_cell.length_b   1.000
_cell.length_c   1.000
_cell.angle_alpha   90.00
_cell.angle_beta   90.00
_cell.angle_gamma   90.00
#
_symmetry.space_group_name_H-M   'P 1'
#
loop_
_entity.id
_entity.type
_entity.pdbx_description
1 polymer ?
#
loop_
_entity_poly.entity_id
_entity_poly.type
_entity_poly.pdbx_seq_one_letter_code
_entity_poly.pdbx_strand_id
1 'polypeptide(L)'
;MVRRTKADAEATRHSLLDAAERLFQERGVSRTSLNDIAVAAGTTRGAIYWHFRDKADLFNAMMERVVLPLEETLNGTGKNPSDLEDPLQALRDAIAHALHKTATDERTRRVFEIATLQVEYHDEMHAVRARHLQGRNDCMQQTAKVLQSAANQQGLTLAIPVQSAALGLHVMIDGLIQNWLLDPKAFDLRRCGRQVVNTYLAGLGFPPVALPRPRTRRMRQPLKLEEA
;
A
#
# COMPACT_ATOMS: atom_id res chain seq x y z
N MET A 1 -11.72 -30.34 29.66
CA MET A 1 -11.58 -29.25 28.68
C MET A 1 -10.21 -28.63 28.83
N VAL A 2 -9.34 -28.79 27.86
CA VAL A 2 -8.00 -28.14 27.86
C VAL A 2 -8.20 -26.64 27.68
N ARG A 3 -7.74 -25.84 28.64
CA ARG A 3 -7.77 -24.38 28.57
C ARG A 3 -6.87 -23.93 27.43
N ARG A 4 -7.45 -23.45 26.32
CA ARG A 4 -6.67 -22.89 25.19
C ARG A 4 -5.79 -21.77 25.72
N THR A 5 -4.49 -21.84 25.42
CA THR A 5 -3.53 -20.81 25.79
C THR A 5 -3.73 -19.56 24.93
N LYS A 6 -3.22 -18.42 25.37
CA LYS A 6 -3.21 -17.18 24.56
C LYS A 6 -2.53 -17.42 23.20
N ALA A 7 -1.45 -18.20 23.20
CA ALA A 7 -0.72 -18.57 21.97
C ALA A 7 -1.59 -19.41 21.01
N ASP A 8 -2.40 -20.36 21.51
CA ASP A 8 -3.31 -21.15 20.67
C ASP A 8 -4.41 -20.27 20.05
N ALA A 9 -4.88 -19.26 20.78
CA ALA A 9 -5.87 -18.31 20.28
C ALA A 9 -5.27 -17.42 19.16
N GLU A 10 -4.05 -16.92 19.33
CA GLU A 10 -3.34 -16.14 18.32
C GLU A 10 -3.04 -16.98 17.07
N ALA A 11 -2.60 -18.23 17.22
CA ALA A 11 -2.38 -19.15 16.11
C ALA A 11 -3.67 -19.40 15.32
N THR A 12 -4.80 -19.61 16.03
CA THR A 12 -6.12 -19.76 15.37
C THR A 12 -6.52 -18.50 14.61
N ARG A 13 -6.33 -17.32 15.21
CA ARG A 13 -6.61 -16.03 14.55
C ARG A 13 -5.79 -15.85 13.27
N HIS A 14 -4.51 -16.19 13.29
CA HIS A 14 -3.64 -16.13 12.12
C HIS A 14 -4.08 -17.11 11.03
N SER A 15 -4.43 -18.36 11.38
CA SER A 15 -4.93 -19.37 10.44
C SER A 15 -6.23 -18.90 9.75
N LEU A 16 -7.15 -18.27 10.50
CA LEU A 16 -8.38 -17.69 9.95
C LEU A 16 -8.08 -16.56 8.95
N LEU A 17 -7.14 -15.67 9.26
CA LEU A 17 -6.75 -14.59 8.36
C LEU A 17 -6.05 -15.12 7.10
N ASP A 18 -5.18 -16.12 7.21
CA ASP A 18 -4.53 -16.76 6.05
C ASP A 18 -5.55 -17.48 5.15
N ALA A 19 -6.55 -18.13 5.72
CA ALA A 19 -7.65 -18.74 4.98
C ALA A 19 -8.52 -17.68 4.28
N ALA A 20 -8.79 -16.56 4.95
CA ALA A 20 -9.54 -15.45 4.39
C ALA A 20 -8.82 -14.82 3.19
N GLU A 21 -7.51 -14.54 3.30
CA GLU A 21 -6.70 -14.02 2.20
C GLU A 21 -6.82 -14.90 0.96
N ARG A 22 -6.70 -16.22 1.11
CA ARG A 22 -6.82 -17.16 -0.02
C ARG A 22 -8.21 -17.16 -0.64
N LEU A 23 -9.26 -17.30 0.19
CA LEU A 23 -10.63 -17.39 -0.30
C LEU A 23 -11.11 -16.08 -0.93
N PHE A 24 -10.74 -14.94 -0.36
CA PHE A 24 -11.05 -13.64 -0.94
C PHE A 24 -10.37 -13.44 -2.29
N GLN A 25 -9.12 -13.87 -2.44
CA GLN A 25 -8.42 -13.83 -3.72
C GLN A 25 -9.06 -14.75 -4.77
N GLU A 26 -9.48 -15.97 -4.38
CA GLU A 26 -10.05 -16.96 -5.29
C GLU A 26 -11.49 -16.66 -5.72
N ARG A 27 -12.32 -16.16 -4.80
CA ARG A 27 -13.78 -16.09 -4.96
C ARG A 27 -14.36 -14.69 -4.85
N GLY A 28 -13.56 -13.73 -4.38
CA GLY A 28 -14.02 -12.39 -4.00
C GLY A 28 -14.59 -12.33 -2.58
N VAL A 29 -14.64 -11.11 -2.03
CA VAL A 29 -15.08 -10.89 -0.65
C VAL A 29 -16.58 -11.16 -0.46
N SER A 30 -17.42 -10.74 -1.40
CA SER A 30 -18.86 -10.89 -1.32
C SER A 30 -19.31 -12.35 -1.30
N ARG A 31 -18.65 -13.19 -2.10
CA ARG A 31 -18.98 -14.62 -2.27
C ARG A 31 -18.37 -15.55 -1.23
N THR A 32 -17.66 -15.01 -0.25
CA THR A 32 -17.01 -15.77 0.82
C THR A 32 -17.69 -15.48 2.15
N SER A 33 -18.17 -16.52 2.84
CA SER A 33 -18.74 -16.40 4.17
C SER A 33 -17.72 -16.67 5.27
N LEU A 34 -18.00 -16.19 6.50
CA LEU A 34 -17.17 -16.53 7.67
C LEU A 34 -17.14 -18.04 7.94
N ASN A 35 -18.21 -18.76 7.59
CA ASN A 35 -18.23 -20.23 7.72
C ASN A 35 -17.27 -20.89 6.75
N ASP A 36 -17.20 -20.44 5.50
CA ASP A 36 -16.24 -20.97 4.50
C ASP A 36 -14.79 -20.77 4.98
N ILE A 37 -14.51 -19.61 5.56
CA ILE A 37 -13.21 -19.28 6.13
C ILE A 37 -12.88 -20.20 7.32
N ALA A 38 -13.82 -20.43 8.22
CA ALA A 38 -13.63 -21.30 9.37
C ALA A 38 -13.33 -22.74 8.93
N VAL A 39 -14.07 -23.26 7.95
CA VAL A 39 -13.83 -24.62 7.36
C VAL A 39 -12.45 -24.68 6.71
N ALA A 40 -12.09 -23.68 5.90
CA ALA A 40 -10.79 -23.63 5.23
C ALA A 40 -9.59 -23.49 6.19
N ALA A 41 -9.82 -22.90 7.37
CA ALA A 41 -8.84 -22.79 8.45
C ALA A 41 -8.79 -24.03 9.36
N GLY A 42 -9.60 -25.06 9.10
CA GLY A 42 -9.69 -26.27 9.93
C GLY A 42 -10.26 -26.01 11.33
N THR A 43 -11.14 -24.99 11.46
CA THR A 43 -11.73 -24.62 12.76
C THR A 43 -13.26 -24.60 12.70
N THR A 44 -13.90 -24.33 13.83
CA THR A 44 -15.38 -24.31 13.92
C THR A 44 -15.97 -22.93 13.66
N ARG A 45 -17.25 -22.91 13.25
CA ARG A 45 -18.01 -21.67 13.13
C ARG A 45 -17.99 -20.85 14.44
N GLY A 46 -18.10 -21.49 15.59
CA GLY A 46 -18.04 -20.81 16.89
C GLY A 46 -16.69 -20.14 17.16
N ALA A 47 -15.60 -20.78 16.71
CA ALA A 47 -14.27 -20.24 16.89
C ALA A 47 -14.04 -18.96 16.08
N ILE A 48 -14.54 -18.85 14.83
CA ILE A 48 -14.36 -17.63 14.04
C ILE A 48 -15.13 -16.45 14.66
N TYR A 49 -16.35 -16.66 15.16
CA TYR A 49 -17.14 -15.61 15.81
C TYR A 49 -16.58 -15.18 17.19
N TRP A 50 -15.70 -16.00 17.78
CA TRP A 50 -14.96 -15.59 18.95
C TRP A 50 -13.83 -14.58 18.60
N HIS A 51 -13.26 -14.67 17.39
CA HIS A 51 -12.18 -13.80 16.93
C HIS A 51 -12.66 -12.57 16.16
N PHE A 52 -13.77 -12.69 15.42
CA PHE A 52 -14.26 -11.65 14.52
C PHE A 52 -15.79 -11.55 14.61
N ARG A 53 -16.28 -10.33 14.81
CA ARG A 53 -17.72 -10.05 14.92
C ARG A 53 -18.46 -10.33 13.63
N ASP A 54 -17.85 -9.93 12.52
CA ASP A 54 -18.41 -10.00 11.18
C ASP A 54 -17.30 -10.07 10.12
N LYS A 55 -17.69 -10.13 8.86
CA LYS A 55 -16.77 -10.20 7.72
C LYS A 55 -15.94 -8.90 7.56
N ALA A 56 -16.53 -7.76 7.90
CA ALA A 56 -15.83 -6.47 7.84
C ALA A 56 -14.74 -6.37 8.90
N ASP A 57 -15.00 -6.87 10.12
CA ASP A 57 -14.01 -6.94 11.19
C ASP A 57 -12.82 -7.84 10.82
N LEU A 58 -13.09 -9.00 10.24
CA LEU A 58 -12.05 -9.90 9.72
C LEU A 58 -11.27 -9.25 8.58
N PHE A 59 -11.94 -8.59 7.63
CA PHE A 59 -11.29 -7.89 6.53
C PHE A 59 -10.38 -6.76 7.03
N ASN A 60 -10.84 -5.97 7.97
CA ASN A 60 -10.04 -4.91 8.58
C ASN A 60 -8.81 -5.48 9.29
N ALA A 61 -8.95 -6.60 10.01
CA ALA A 61 -7.82 -7.29 10.63
C ALA A 61 -6.83 -7.88 9.61
N MET A 62 -7.30 -8.30 8.44
CA MET A 62 -6.45 -8.70 7.32
C MET A 62 -5.64 -7.51 6.79
N MET A 63 -6.28 -6.35 6.60
CA MET A 63 -5.61 -5.12 6.19
C MET A 63 -4.56 -4.66 7.19
N GLU A 64 -4.79 -4.84 8.50
CA GLU A 64 -3.84 -4.51 9.56
C GLU A 64 -2.54 -5.33 9.52
N ARG A 65 -2.56 -6.52 8.92
CA ARG A 65 -1.34 -7.33 8.75
C ARG A 65 -0.38 -6.75 7.71
N VAL A 66 -0.91 -5.89 6.86
CA VAL A 66 -0.16 -5.17 5.84
C VAL A 66 -0.19 -3.70 6.22
N VAL A 67 0.58 -3.35 7.26
CA VAL A 67 0.77 -1.94 7.62
C VAL A 67 1.36 -1.23 6.41
N LEU A 68 0.68 -0.19 5.95
CA LEU A 68 1.16 0.61 4.84
C LEU A 68 2.51 1.22 5.25
N PRO A 69 3.60 0.97 4.51
CA PRO A 69 4.92 1.48 4.86
C PRO A 69 4.98 3.00 5.03
N LEU A 70 4.04 3.71 4.43
CA LEU A 70 3.88 5.15 4.61
C LEU A 70 3.45 5.46 6.05
N GLU A 71 2.56 4.67 6.64
CA GLU A 71 2.14 4.80 8.05
C GLU A 71 3.28 4.45 9.00
N GLU A 72 4.05 3.38 8.72
CA GLU A 72 5.21 3.00 9.52
C GLU A 72 6.29 4.07 9.50
N THR A 73 6.60 4.63 8.33
CA THR A 73 7.69 5.60 8.19
C THR A 73 7.31 6.98 8.72
N LEU A 74 6.06 7.39 8.54
CA LEU A 74 5.59 8.71 9.01
C LEU A 74 5.14 8.68 10.48
N ASN A 75 4.62 7.55 10.99
CA ASN A 75 4.17 7.39 12.37
C ASN A 75 5.20 6.65 13.25
N GLY A 76 6.02 5.77 12.66
CA GLY A 76 6.95 4.88 13.38
C GLY A 76 8.14 5.60 14.03
N THR A 77 8.49 6.79 13.58
CA THR A 77 9.58 7.57 14.19
C THR A 77 9.14 8.33 15.44
N GLY A 78 7.82 8.46 15.69
CA GLY A 78 7.28 9.30 16.76
C GLY A 78 7.67 10.77 16.69
N LYS A 79 8.36 11.17 15.60
CA LYS A 79 8.82 12.55 15.38
C LYS A 79 7.77 13.34 14.63
N ASN A 80 7.60 14.60 14.99
CA ASN A 80 6.82 15.50 14.15
C ASN A 80 7.56 15.73 12.82
N PRO A 81 6.84 15.93 11.70
CA PRO A 81 7.48 16.25 10.42
C PRO A 81 8.40 17.47 10.45
N SER A 82 8.17 18.41 11.38
CA SER A 82 9.02 19.57 11.62
C SER A 82 10.40 19.22 12.23
N ASP A 83 10.50 18.06 12.88
CA ASP A 83 11.72 17.63 13.59
C ASP A 83 12.61 16.75 12.70
N LEU A 84 12.17 16.49 11.47
CA LEU A 84 12.94 15.75 10.47
C LEU A 84 14.01 16.67 9.86
N GLU A 85 15.22 16.17 9.70
CA GLU A 85 16.34 16.87 9.05
C GLU A 85 16.01 17.21 7.57
N ASP A 86 15.47 16.22 6.85
CA ASP A 86 14.96 16.39 5.47
C ASP A 86 13.59 15.72 5.34
N PRO A 87 12.48 16.47 5.59
CA PRO A 87 11.12 15.92 5.46
C PRO A 87 10.79 15.45 4.05
N LEU A 88 11.32 16.12 3.02
CA LEU A 88 11.06 15.77 1.64
C LEU A 88 11.72 14.46 1.24
N GLN A 89 12.96 14.23 1.68
CA GLN A 89 13.65 12.96 1.47
C GLN A 89 12.98 11.83 2.24
N ALA A 90 12.58 12.06 3.49
CA ALA A 90 11.83 11.09 4.28
C ALA A 90 10.53 10.66 3.57
N LEU A 91 9.80 11.61 2.96
CA LEU A 91 8.61 11.31 2.16
C LEU A 91 8.93 10.46 0.93
N ARG A 92 10.00 10.81 0.20
CA ARG A 92 10.46 10.02 -0.96
C ARG A 92 10.81 8.59 -0.57
N ASP A 93 11.52 8.42 0.52
CA ASP A 93 11.95 7.11 1.00
C ASP A 93 10.77 6.27 1.48
N ALA A 94 9.82 6.87 2.17
CA ALA A 94 8.58 6.21 2.58
C ALA A 94 7.77 5.70 1.38
N ILE A 95 7.60 6.54 0.36
CA ILE A 95 6.89 6.15 -0.87
C ILE A 95 7.67 5.07 -1.62
N ALA A 96 8.99 5.21 -1.76
CA ALA A 96 9.84 4.21 -2.42
C ALA A 96 9.78 2.87 -1.70
N HIS A 97 9.76 2.87 -0.36
CA HIS A 97 9.60 1.66 0.45
C HIS A 97 8.22 1.02 0.26
N ALA A 98 7.14 1.82 0.24
CA ALA A 98 5.79 1.33 -0.01
C ALA A 98 5.67 0.63 -1.38
N LEU A 99 6.17 1.25 -2.44
CA LEU A 99 6.17 0.69 -3.79
C LEU A 99 7.06 -0.55 -3.90
N HIS A 100 8.20 -0.57 -3.20
CA HIS A 100 9.09 -1.73 -3.13
C HIS A 100 8.38 -2.91 -2.44
N LYS A 101 7.80 -2.69 -1.26
CA LYS A 101 7.09 -3.73 -0.50
C LYS A 101 5.93 -4.29 -1.30
N THR A 102 5.12 -3.43 -1.95
CA THR A 102 4.04 -3.87 -2.85
C THR A 102 4.55 -4.75 -3.99
N ALA A 103 5.71 -4.41 -4.58
CA ALA A 103 6.26 -5.17 -5.70
C ALA A 103 6.95 -6.49 -5.29
N THR A 104 7.46 -6.62 -4.05
CA THR A 104 8.32 -7.73 -3.65
C THR A 104 7.74 -8.62 -2.56
N ASP A 105 6.85 -8.11 -1.70
CA ASP A 105 6.21 -8.89 -0.65
C ASP A 105 4.88 -9.45 -1.15
N GLU A 106 4.80 -10.78 -1.21
CA GLU A 106 3.66 -11.50 -1.78
C GLU A 106 2.36 -11.25 -0.98
N ARG A 107 2.46 -11.16 0.35
CA ARG A 107 1.29 -10.89 1.21
C ARG A 107 0.77 -9.48 0.98
N THR A 108 1.65 -8.48 0.98
CA THR A 108 1.27 -7.09 0.71
C THR A 108 0.57 -6.97 -0.64
N ARG A 109 1.13 -7.58 -1.68
CA ARG A 109 0.52 -7.60 -3.01
C ARG A 109 -0.86 -8.23 -3.00
N ARG A 110 -1.01 -9.43 -2.40
CA ARG A 110 -2.29 -10.15 -2.30
C ARG A 110 -3.36 -9.34 -1.58
N VAL A 111 -3.02 -8.75 -0.44
CA VAL A 111 -3.97 -7.94 0.34
C VAL A 111 -4.40 -6.71 -0.44
N PHE A 112 -3.49 -6.04 -1.16
CA PHE A 112 -3.85 -4.91 -2.02
C PHE A 112 -4.69 -5.35 -3.23
N GLU A 113 -4.39 -6.48 -3.86
CA GLU A 113 -5.25 -7.07 -4.90
C GLU A 113 -6.68 -7.26 -4.41
N ILE A 114 -6.84 -7.90 -3.23
CA ILE A 114 -8.15 -8.13 -2.63
C ILE A 114 -8.85 -6.80 -2.36
N ALA A 115 -8.17 -5.85 -1.70
CA ALA A 115 -8.75 -4.56 -1.33
C ALA A 115 -9.15 -3.69 -2.53
N THR A 116 -8.44 -3.84 -3.65
CA THR A 116 -8.62 -2.99 -4.83
C THR A 116 -9.55 -3.63 -5.87
N LEU A 117 -9.41 -4.95 -6.09
CA LEU A 117 -10.04 -5.63 -7.22
C LEU A 117 -11.18 -6.60 -6.80
N GLN A 118 -11.26 -6.98 -5.52
CA GLN A 118 -12.16 -8.03 -5.06
C GLN A 118 -13.21 -7.55 -4.03
N VAL A 119 -13.18 -6.27 -3.66
CA VAL A 119 -14.14 -5.69 -2.72
C VAL A 119 -15.26 -4.99 -3.47
N GLU A 120 -16.48 -5.44 -3.22
CA GLU A 120 -17.69 -4.72 -3.58
C GLU A 120 -18.24 -4.03 -2.32
N TYR A 121 -18.33 -2.70 -2.34
CA TYR A 121 -18.80 -1.92 -1.19
C TYR A 121 -20.32 -1.91 -1.10
N HIS A 122 -20.90 -3.03 -0.62
CA HIS A 122 -22.32 -3.11 -0.22
C HIS A 122 -22.51 -2.70 1.24
N ASP A 123 -23.73 -2.70 1.71
CA ASP A 123 -24.10 -2.32 3.08
C ASP A 123 -23.33 -3.12 4.14
N GLU A 124 -23.11 -4.42 3.93
CA GLU A 124 -22.32 -5.28 4.83
C GLU A 124 -20.83 -4.84 4.95
N MET A 125 -20.32 -4.12 3.94
CA MET A 125 -18.93 -3.67 3.88
C MET A 125 -18.76 -2.19 4.27
N HIS A 126 -19.80 -1.56 4.84
CA HIS A 126 -19.75 -0.15 5.26
C HIS A 126 -18.58 0.13 6.22
N ALA A 127 -18.33 -0.76 7.19
CA ALA A 127 -17.23 -0.63 8.14
C ALA A 127 -15.85 -0.72 7.44
N VAL A 128 -15.71 -1.52 6.40
CA VAL A 128 -14.48 -1.58 5.57
C VAL A 128 -14.28 -0.26 4.83
N ARG A 129 -15.34 0.26 4.20
CA ARG A 129 -15.28 1.56 3.52
C ARG A 129 -14.92 2.69 4.48
N ALA A 130 -15.53 2.73 5.66
CA ALA A 130 -15.26 3.75 6.68
C ALA A 130 -13.79 3.71 7.11
N ARG A 131 -13.23 2.52 7.38
CA ARG A 131 -11.83 2.35 7.72
C ARG A 131 -10.89 2.74 6.57
N HIS A 132 -11.20 2.34 5.33
CA HIS A 132 -10.43 2.74 4.16
C HIS A 132 -10.37 4.26 4.02
N LEU A 133 -11.52 4.93 4.19
CA LEU A 133 -11.61 6.40 4.17
C LEU A 133 -10.80 7.04 5.30
N GLN A 134 -10.82 6.46 6.51
CA GLN A 134 -10.03 6.93 7.64
C GLN A 134 -8.53 6.85 7.34
N GLY A 135 -8.02 5.67 6.96
CA GLY A 135 -6.60 5.48 6.63
C GLY A 135 -6.13 6.40 5.51
N ARG A 136 -6.94 6.56 4.45
CA ARG A 136 -6.67 7.54 3.38
C ARG A 136 -6.56 8.96 3.92
N ASN A 137 -7.51 9.38 4.76
CA ASN A 137 -7.52 10.76 5.30
C ASN A 137 -6.32 11.00 6.20
N ASP A 138 -5.96 10.05 7.05
CA ASP A 138 -4.79 10.13 7.92
C ASP A 138 -3.49 10.22 7.10
N CYS A 139 -3.36 9.37 6.07
CA CYS A 139 -2.23 9.42 5.14
C CYS A 139 -2.11 10.78 4.45
N MET A 140 -3.21 11.32 3.91
CA MET A 140 -3.22 12.63 3.27
C MET A 140 -2.86 13.76 4.24
N GLN A 141 -3.38 13.71 5.47
CA GLN A 141 -3.07 14.70 6.49
C GLN A 141 -1.57 14.70 6.86
N GLN A 142 -0.99 13.52 7.05
CA GLN A 142 0.44 13.39 7.33
C GLN A 142 1.29 13.85 6.14
N THR A 143 0.93 13.44 4.93
CA THR A 143 1.61 13.90 3.69
C THR A 143 1.57 15.43 3.57
N ALA A 144 0.42 16.06 3.84
CA ALA A 144 0.30 17.52 3.81
C ALA A 144 1.22 18.18 4.84
N LYS A 145 1.31 17.65 6.07
CA LYS A 145 2.23 18.16 7.10
C LYS A 145 3.68 18.08 6.67
N VAL A 146 4.08 16.95 6.06
CA VAL A 146 5.45 16.73 5.56
C VAL A 146 5.78 17.68 4.42
N LEU A 147 4.87 17.84 3.45
CA LEU A 147 5.06 18.78 2.33
C LEU A 147 5.15 20.22 2.81
N GLN A 148 4.32 20.61 3.77
CA GLN A 148 4.38 21.96 4.36
C GLN A 148 5.68 22.21 5.12
N SER A 149 6.13 21.22 5.92
CA SER A 149 7.41 21.30 6.63
C SER A 149 8.58 21.43 5.67
N ALA A 150 8.62 20.62 4.61
CA ALA A 150 9.65 20.69 3.57
C ALA A 150 9.66 22.03 2.84
N ALA A 151 8.48 22.56 2.50
CA ALA A 151 8.36 23.86 1.85
C ALA A 151 8.87 25.00 2.77
N ASN A 152 8.49 24.97 4.04
CA ASN A 152 8.95 25.98 5.03
C ASN A 152 10.48 25.94 5.21
N GLN A 153 11.07 24.74 5.32
CA GLN A 153 12.54 24.59 5.47
C GLN A 153 13.32 25.13 4.26
N GLN A 154 12.73 24.98 3.06
CA GLN A 154 13.36 25.43 1.82
C GLN A 154 12.96 26.86 1.41
N GLY A 155 12.13 27.54 2.20
CA GLY A 155 11.61 28.88 1.87
C GLY A 155 10.76 28.90 0.59
N LEU A 156 10.08 27.78 0.28
CA LEU A 156 9.29 27.64 -0.94
C LEU A 156 7.81 27.92 -0.71
N THR A 157 7.18 28.51 -1.73
CA THR A 157 5.72 28.55 -1.86
C THR A 157 5.31 27.46 -2.84
N LEU A 158 4.44 26.53 -2.41
CA LEU A 158 3.94 25.47 -3.28
C LEU A 158 3.09 26.04 -4.42
N ALA A 159 3.19 25.43 -5.61
CA ALA A 159 2.43 25.85 -6.79
C ALA A 159 0.90 25.71 -6.62
N ILE A 160 0.44 24.87 -5.69
CA ILE A 160 -0.97 24.64 -5.36
C ILE A 160 -1.14 24.50 -3.83
N PRO A 161 -2.37 24.62 -3.29
CA PRO A 161 -2.62 24.40 -1.86
C PRO A 161 -2.10 23.03 -1.40
N VAL A 162 -1.49 22.99 -0.21
CA VAL A 162 -0.81 21.78 0.32
C VAL A 162 -1.74 20.57 0.42
N GLN A 163 -3.03 20.76 0.72
CA GLN A 163 -4.02 19.69 0.76
C GLN A 163 -4.25 19.10 -0.64
N SER A 164 -4.31 19.94 -1.66
CA SER A 164 -4.42 19.51 -3.06
C SER A 164 -3.16 18.78 -3.52
N ALA A 165 -1.98 19.25 -3.08
CA ALA A 165 -0.71 18.59 -3.35
C ALA A 165 -0.64 17.21 -2.70
N ALA A 166 -1.07 17.07 -1.45
CA ALA A 166 -1.13 15.79 -0.75
C ALA A 166 -2.11 14.81 -1.42
N LEU A 167 -3.30 15.29 -1.80
CA LEU A 167 -4.30 14.49 -2.52
C LEU A 167 -3.77 14.03 -3.88
N GLY A 168 -3.16 14.93 -4.66
CA GLY A 168 -2.61 14.60 -5.98
C GLY A 168 -1.52 13.52 -5.88
N LEU A 169 -0.63 13.65 -4.90
CA LEU A 169 0.41 12.65 -4.65
C LEU A 169 -0.18 11.28 -4.26
N HIS A 170 -1.18 11.27 -3.37
CA HIS A 170 -1.87 10.06 -2.95
C HIS A 170 -2.54 9.35 -4.12
N VAL A 171 -3.38 10.07 -4.89
CA VAL A 171 -4.11 9.51 -6.04
C VAL A 171 -3.16 8.95 -7.10
N MET A 172 -2.02 9.63 -7.32
CA MET A 172 -1.02 9.19 -8.28
C MET A 172 -0.33 7.89 -7.85
N ILE A 173 0.02 7.75 -6.58
CA ILE A 173 0.64 6.53 -6.03
C ILE A 173 -0.38 5.39 -6.04
N ASP A 174 -1.60 5.65 -5.60
CA ASP A 174 -2.69 4.68 -5.58
C ASP A 174 -3.00 4.18 -6.99
N GLY A 175 -3.12 5.09 -7.96
CA GLY A 175 -3.33 4.74 -9.37
C GLY A 175 -2.17 3.92 -9.96
N LEU A 176 -0.92 4.20 -9.61
CA LEU A 176 0.23 3.39 -10.04
C LEU A 176 0.15 1.97 -9.48
N ILE A 177 -0.17 1.82 -8.19
CA ILE A 177 -0.33 0.50 -7.55
C ILE A 177 -1.48 -0.26 -8.19
N GLN A 178 -2.65 0.36 -8.35
CA GLN A 178 -3.83 -0.28 -8.96
C GLN A 178 -3.55 -0.76 -10.38
N ASN A 179 -2.96 0.09 -11.24
CA ASN A 179 -2.62 -0.30 -12.61
C ASN A 179 -1.56 -1.42 -12.65
N TRP A 180 -0.59 -1.40 -11.75
CA TRP A 180 0.42 -2.44 -11.66
C TRP A 180 -0.18 -3.78 -11.19
N LEU A 181 -1.12 -3.77 -10.25
CA LEU A 181 -1.82 -4.97 -9.79
C LEU A 181 -2.63 -5.65 -10.90
N LEU A 182 -3.17 -4.87 -11.87
CA LEU A 182 -3.86 -5.42 -13.03
C LEU A 182 -2.91 -6.16 -13.99
N ASP A 183 -1.69 -5.65 -14.19
CA ASP A 183 -0.65 -6.30 -14.99
C ASP A 183 0.75 -5.98 -14.43
N PRO A 184 1.28 -6.81 -13.53
CA PRO A 184 2.61 -6.61 -12.93
C PRO A 184 3.78 -6.65 -13.92
N LYS A 185 3.54 -7.07 -15.17
CA LYS A 185 4.56 -7.10 -16.23
C LYS A 185 4.56 -5.85 -17.10
N ALA A 186 3.50 -5.03 -17.04
CA ALA A 186 3.37 -3.83 -17.87
C ALA A 186 4.49 -2.81 -17.63
N PHE A 187 4.92 -2.65 -16.39
CA PHE A 187 6.00 -1.71 -16.02
C PHE A 187 6.66 -2.06 -14.68
N ASP A 188 7.86 -1.53 -14.46
CA ASP A 188 8.53 -1.62 -13.14
C ASP A 188 7.93 -0.56 -12.20
N LEU A 189 7.13 -1.01 -11.22
CA LEU A 189 6.43 -0.14 -10.25
C LEU A 189 7.41 0.77 -9.49
N ARG A 190 8.55 0.25 -9.07
CA ARG A 190 9.55 1.00 -8.29
C ARG A 190 10.21 2.10 -9.11
N ARG A 191 10.58 1.77 -10.35
CA ARG A 191 11.22 2.71 -11.27
C ARG A 191 10.24 3.79 -11.73
N CYS A 192 9.07 3.39 -12.19
CA CYS A 192 8.02 4.30 -12.65
C CYS A 192 7.57 5.22 -11.52
N GLY A 193 7.28 4.65 -10.33
CA GLY A 193 6.85 5.42 -9.17
C GLY A 193 7.87 6.47 -8.75
N ARG A 194 9.16 6.13 -8.69
CA ARG A 194 10.21 7.10 -8.38
C ARG A 194 10.28 8.24 -9.39
N GLN A 195 10.14 7.95 -10.68
CA GLN A 195 10.15 8.97 -11.73
C GLN A 195 8.95 9.91 -11.61
N VAL A 196 7.75 9.34 -11.47
CA VAL A 196 6.48 10.08 -11.40
C VAL A 196 6.44 10.95 -10.15
N VAL A 197 6.81 10.41 -8.97
CA VAL A 197 6.87 11.15 -7.70
C VAL A 197 7.86 12.32 -7.79
N ASN A 198 9.06 12.10 -8.30
CA ASN A 198 10.04 13.18 -8.41
C ASN A 198 9.60 14.27 -9.39
N THR A 199 8.97 13.90 -10.51
CA THR A 199 8.40 14.86 -11.46
C THR A 199 7.27 15.68 -10.84
N TYR A 200 6.39 15.01 -10.08
CA TYR A 200 5.31 15.69 -9.37
C TYR A 200 5.84 16.69 -8.33
N LEU A 201 6.77 16.26 -7.48
CA LEU A 201 7.38 17.13 -6.46
C LEU A 201 8.11 18.32 -7.10
N ALA A 202 8.81 18.12 -8.23
CA ALA A 202 9.42 19.20 -8.98
C ALA A 202 8.36 20.19 -9.52
N GLY A 203 7.21 19.70 -9.99
CA GLY A 203 6.07 20.51 -10.40
C GLY A 203 5.44 21.33 -9.26
N LEU A 204 5.60 20.89 -8.00
CA LEU A 204 5.18 21.65 -6.82
C LEU A 204 6.17 22.77 -6.44
N GLY A 205 7.36 22.81 -7.05
CA GLY A 205 8.41 23.80 -6.80
C GLY A 205 9.62 23.24 -6.02
N PHE A 206 9.63 21.98 -5.64
CA PHE A 206 10.78 21.36 -4.96
C PHE A 206 11.96 21.12 -5.93
N PRO A 207 13.21 21.14 -5.44
CA PRO A 207 14.37 20.87 -6.28
C PRO A 207 14.29 19.48 -6.93
N PRO A 208 14.57 19.37 -8.23
CA PRO A 208 14.60 18.09 -8.91
C PRO A 208 15.75 17.22 -8.39
N VAL A 209 15.48 15.94 -8.14
CA VAL A 209 16.52 14.95 -7.85
C VAL A 209 17.09 14.42 -9.16
N ALA A 210 18.43 14.36 -9.27
CA ALA A 210 19.07 13.76 -10.42
C ALA A 210 18.66 12.28 -10.55
N LEU A 211 17.84 11.98 -11.52
CA LEU A 211 17.50 10.58 -11.83
C LEU A 211 18.72 9.92 -12.48
N PRO A 212 19.07 8.69 -12.10
CA PRO A 212 20.12 7.95 -12.79
C PRO A 212 19.74 7.85 -14.28
N ARG A 213 20.62 8.35 -15.14
CA ARG A 213 20.40 8.30 -16.60
C ARG A 213 20.14 6.85 -17.02
N PRO A 214 19.11 6.59 -17.86
CA PRO A 214 18.91 5.26 -18.39
C PRO A 214 20.20 4.80 -19.06
N ARG A 215 20.72 3.63 -18.66
CA ARG A 215 21.81 2.99 -19.39
C ARG A 215 21.32 2.81 -20.82
N THR A 216 21.81 3.62 -21.74
CA THR A 216 21.59 3.42 -23.18
C THR A 216 22.11 2.04 -23.50
N ARG A 217 21.20 1.13 -23.83
CA ARG A 217 21.52 -0.19 -24.35
C ARG A 217 22.31 0.07 -25.64
N ARG A 218 23.63 -0.12 -25.62
CA ARG A 218 24.41 -0.07 -26.86
C ARG A 218 23.69 -0.95 -27.87
N MET A 219 23.16 -0.34 -28.90
CA MET A 219 22.66 -1.08 -30.06
C MET A 219 23.80 -1.98 -30.52
N ARG A 220 23.59 -3.28 -30.46
CA ARG A 220 24.49 -4.23 -31.10
C ARG A 220 24.58 -3.79 -32.56
N GLN A 221 25.81 -3.51 -33.04
CA GLN A 221 26.04 -3.29 -34.44
C GLN A 221 25.49 -4.49 -35.23
N PRO A 222 24.80 -4.25 -36.35
CA PRO A 222 24.36 -5.34 -37.22
C PRO A 222 25.59 -6.15 -37.67
N LEU A 223 25.48 -7.48 -37.55
CA LEU A 223 26.44 -8.41 -38.09
C LEU A 223 26.64 -8.06 -39.60
N LYS A 224 27.86 -7.74 -39.99
CA LYS A 224 28.22 -7.70 -41.42
C LYS A 224 28.02 -9.12 -41.97
N LEU A 225 27.08 -9.27 -42.87
CA LEU A 225 26.99 -10.45 -43.73
C LEU A 225 28.22 -10.36 -44.65
N GLU A 226 29.19 -11.25 -44.49
CA GLU A 226 30.22 -11.48 -45.49
C GLU A 226 29.55 -12.16 -46.67
N GLU A 227 29.57 -11.46 -47.82
CA GLU A 227 29.23 -12.05 -49.10
C GLU A 227 30.31 -13.07 -49.50
N ALA A 228 29.86 -14.31 -49.78
CA ALA A 228 30.60 -15.35 -50.45
C ALA A 228 29.87 -15.74 -51.72
#